data_36c5bd90b959b183a453e3ba2be889af
#
_entry.id   36c5bd90b959b183a453e3ba2be889af
#
_cell.length_a   1.000
_cell.length_b   1.000
_cell.length_c   1.000
_cell.angle_alpha   90.00
_cell.angle_beta   90.00
_cell.angle_gamma   90.00
#
_symmetry.space_group_name_H-M   'P 1'
#
loop_
_entity.id
_entity.type
_entity.pdbx_description
1 polymer ?
#
loop_
_entity_poly.entity_id
_entity_poly.type
_entity_poly.pdbx_seq_one_letter_code
_entity_poly.pdbx_strand_id
1 'polypeptide(L)'
;QGAIHAIQPEILVFPRTLEKYTTPRVGVLLGGNSVHGTYKNELAIKMANDLRTFINSNSALIGASLIITPSRRTPLKWLEIFERNLDGVPYWIWNQKTKNPYPNLLKGVDAIIVCEDSISMASEACVMGKPVLIYPTGITKLKFKRFYQQLFARKHAQPFEIKANLNNQLVLN
;
A
#
# COMPACT_ATOMS: atom_id res chain seq x y z
N GLN A 1 -0.42 33.75 -1.62
CA GLN A 1 -0.81 33.05 -2.87
C GLN A 1 -0.21 31.64 -2.94
N GLY A 2 1.04 31.42 -2.50
CA GLY A 2 1.68 30.11 -2.53
C GLY A 2 1.05 29.06 -1.60
N ALA A 3 0.52 29.50 -0.45
CA ALA A 3 -0.12 28.61 0.50
C ALA A 3 -1.46 28.04 -0.02
N ILE A 4 -2.18 28.83 -0.80
CA ILE A 4 -3.45 28.40 -1.40
C ILE A 4 -3.21 27.32 -2.46
N HIS A 5 -2.14 27.45 -3.24
CA HIS A 5 -1.80 26.44 -4.24
C HIS A 5 -1.25 25.15 -3.64
N ALA A 6 -0.67 25.22 -2.44
CA ALA A 6 -0.19 24.02 -1.74
C ALA A 6 -1.32 23.24 -1.07
N ILE A 7 -2.38 23.91 -0.65
CA ILE A 7 -3.52 23.30 0.04
C ILE A 7 -4.56 22.76 -0.95
N GLN A 8 -4.83 23.53 -2.01
CA GLN A 8 -5.81 23.10 -3.02
C GLN A 8 -5.46 21.82 -3.76
N PRO A 9 -4.20 21.61 -4.19
CA PRO A 9 -3.87 20.34 -4.84
C PRO A 9 -4.15 19.12 -3.98
N GLU A 10 -4.03 19.25 -2.67
CA GLU A 10 -4.30 18.14 -1.76
C GLU A 10 -5.78 17.88 -1.57
N ILE A 11 -6.57 18.89 -1.39
CA ILE A 11 -8.02 18.79 -1.33
C ILE A 11 -8.57 18.23 -2.65
N LEU A 12 -7.95 18.63 -3.76
CA LEU A 12 -8.32 18.16 -5.09
C LEU A 12 -7.75 16.77 -5.41
N VAL A 13 -6.55 16.48 -4.94
CA VAL A 13 -5.88 15.19 -5.21
C VAL A 13 -6.61 14.06 -4.50
N PHE A 14 -7.10 14.32 -3.26
CA PHE A 14 -7.67 13.23 -2.47
C PHE A 14 -9.00 12.72 -2.99
N PRO A 15 -10.07 13.49 -3.10
CA PRO A 15 -11.32 13.00 -3.67
C PRO A 15 -11.25 12.81 -5.19
N ARG A 16 -10.66 13.76 -5.92
CA ARG A 16 -10.68 13.75 -7.39
C ARG A 16 -9.68 12.81 -8.02
N THR A 17 -8.48 12.66 -7.44
CA THR A 17 -7.48 11.74 -7.98
C THR A 17 -7.93 10.31 -7.80
N LEU A 18 -8.46 9.98 -6.63
CA LEU A 18 -8.95 8.62 -6.39
C LEU A 18 -10.18 8.28 -7.23
N GLU A 19 -11.05 9.24 -7.50
CA GLU A 19 -12.21 9.04 -8.37
C GLU A 19 -11.85 8.63 -9.80
N LYS A 20 -10.66 9.01 -10.27
CA LYS A 20 -10.15 8.58 -11.57
C LYS A 20 -9.80 7.10 -11.63
N TYR A 21 -9.54 6.51 -10.48
CA TYR A 21 -9.07 5.14 -10.41
C TYR A 21 -10.24 4.20 -10.12
N THR A 22 -10.29 3.12 -10.87
CA THR A 22 -11.34 2.13 -10.75
C THR A 22 -11.31 1.42 -9.41
N THR A 23 -12.48 1.08 -8.92
CA THR A 23 -12.64 0.31 -7.68
C THR A 23 -12.61 -1.19 -7.99
N PRO A 24 -12.17 -2.02 -7.03
CA PRO A 24 -11.67 -1.61 -5.72
C PRO A 24 -10.31 -0.91 -5.79
N ARG A 25 -10.06 0.01 -4.86
CA ARG A 25 -8.77 0.69 -4.74
C ARG A 25 -7.97 0.03 -3.64
N VAL A 26 -6.77 -0.39 -3.96
CA VAL A 26 -5.87 -1.06 -3.03
C VAL A 26 -4.74 -0.11 -2.66
N GLY A 27 -4.71 0.32 -1.41
CA GLY A 27 -3.62 1.14 -0.89
C GLY A 27 -2.38 0.30 -0.66
N VAL A 28 -1.21 0.83 -1.00
CA VAL A 28 0.08 0.16 -0.76
C VAL A 28 0.97 1.10 0.02
N LEU A 29 1.30 0.72 1.25
CA LEU A 29 2.11 1.51 2.16
C LEU A 29 3.53 0.95 2.17
N LEU A 30 4.46 1.68 1.56
CA LEU A 30 5.85 1.24 1.44
C LEU A 30 6.65 1.60 2.69
N GLY A 31 7.39 0.64 3.21
CA GLY A 31 8.41 0.88 4.21
C GLY A 31 9.70 1.42 3.58
N GLY A 32 10.83 1.15 4.19
CA GLY A 32 12.10 1.62 3.64
C GLY A 32 13.31 1.22 4.47
N ASN A 33 14.43 1.85 4.18
CA ASN A 33 15.70 1.58 4.82
C ASN A 33 15.66 1.88 6.32
N SER A 34 16.31 1.03 7.10
CA SER A 34 16.46 1.20 8.53
C SER A 34 17.77 0.59 8.99
N VAL A 35 18.07 0.70 10.29
CA VAL A 35 19.23 0.03 10.89
C VAL A 35 19.13 -1.50 10.84
N HIS A 36 17.95 -2.03 10.54
CA HIS A 36 17.69 -3.48 10.49
C HIS A 36 17.82 -4.07 9.10
N GLY A 37 17.88 -3.25 8.07
CA GLY A 37 17.99 -3.72 6.70
C GLY A 37 17.82 -2.64 5.66
N THR A 38 18.23 -2.97 4.45
CA THR A 38 18.20 -2.08 3.30
C THR A 38 17.17 -2.57 2.29
N TYR A 39 16.36 -1.65 1.77
CA TYR A 39 15.46 -1.91 0.67
C TYR A 39 16.25 -1.99 -0.64
N LYS A 40 16.48 -3.21 -1.10
CA LYS A 40 17.19 -3.47 -2.34
C LYS A 40 16.26 -3.34 -3.55
N ASN A 41 16.84 -3.02 -4.71
CA ASN A 41 16.07 -2.89 -5.96
C ASN A 41 15.38 -4.19 -6.36
N GLU A 42 16.00 -5.34 -6.09
CA GLU A 42 15.43 -6.66 -6.36
C GLU A 42 14.12 -6.88 -5.62
N LEU A 43 14.03 -6.38 -4.38
CA LEU A 43 12.80 -6.44 -3.61
C LEU A 43 11.70 -5.58 -4.25
N ALA A 44 12.05 -4.41 -4.78
CA ALA A 44 11.11 -3.54 -5.48
C ALA A 44 10.55 -4.21 -6.73
N ILE A 45 11.41 -4.83 -7.52
CA ILE A 45 11.01 -5.56 -8.74
C ILE A 45 10.07 -6.70 -8.37
N LYS A 46 10.45 -7.48 -7.35
CA LYS A 46 9.61 -8.58 -6.87
C LYS A 46 8.26 -8.08 -6.38
N MET A 47 8.24 -7.04 -5.57
CA MET A 47 7.00 -6.49 -5.02
C MET A 47 6.09 -5.96 -6.12
N ALA A 48 6.62 -5.21 -7.08
CA ALA A 48 5.83 -4.70 -8.20
C ALA A 48 5.21 -5.84 -9.01
N ASN A 49 5.98 -6.89 -9.30
CA ASN A 49 5.48 -8.07 -10.01
C ASN A 49 4.44 -8.83 -9.17
N ASP A 50 4.66 -8.97 -7.87
CA ASP A 50 3.72 -9.62 -6.96
C ASP A 50 2.39 -8.85 -6.91
N LEU A 51 2.44 -7.53 -6.83
CA LEU A 51 1.25 -6.68 -6.82
C LEU A 51 0.46 -6.80 -8.12
N ARG A 52 1.14 -6.77 -9.26
CA ARG A 52 0.50 -6.94 -10.56
C ARG A 52 -0.17 -8.30 -10.66
N THR A 53 0.52 -9.35 -10.28
CA THR A 53 -0.02 -10.71 -10.31
C THR A 53 -1.19 -10.86 -9.34
N PHE A 54 -1.09 -10.27 -8.16
CA PHE A 54 -2.15 -10.27 -7.16
C PHE A 54 -3.44 -9.66 -7.71
N ILE A 55 -3.36 -8.49 -8.34
CA ILE A 55 -4.52 -7.83 -8.94
C ILE A 55 -5.11 -8.69 -10.06
N ASN A 56 -4.26 -9.22 -10.94
CA ASN A 56 -4.71 -9.96 -12.13
C ASN A 56 -5.22 -11.37 -11.83
N SER A 57 -4.81 -11.96 -10.71
CA SER A 57 -5.16 -13.33 -10.34
C SER A 57 -6.35 -13.45 -9.39
N ASN A 58 -6.90 -12.34 -8.95
CA ASN A 58 -7.94 -12.33 -7.93
C ASN A 58 -9.24 -11.77 -8.51
N SER A 59 -10.28 -12.61 -8.54
CA SER A 59 -11.56 -12.23 -9.13
C SER A 59 -12.22 -11.04 -8.41
N ALA A 60 -12.01 -10.93 -7.10
CA ALA A 60 -12.51 -9.79 -6.31
C ALA A 60 -11.82 -8.48 -6.67
N LEU A 61 -10.68 -8.53 -7.36
CA LEU A 61 -9.85 -7.38 -7.71
C LEU A 61 -9.86 -7.06 -9.21
N ILE A 62 -10.79 -7.63 -9.96
CA ILE A 62 -10.93 -7.30 -11.39
C ILE A 62 -11.18 -5.80 -11.53
N GLY A 63 -10.35 -5.12 -12.33
CA GLY A 63 -10.43 -3.68 -12.53
C GLY A 63 -9.89 -2.84 -11.38
N ALA A 64 -9.27 -3.45 -10.37
CA ALA A 64 -8.72 -2.72 -9.23
C ALA A 64 -7.57 -1.80 -9.61
N SER A 65 -7.42 -0.74 -8.83
CA SER A 65 -6.32 0.23 -8.96
C SER A 65 -5.43 0.16 -7.72
N LEU A 66 -4.13 0.41 -7.92
CA LEU A 66 -3.14 0.51 -6.84
C LEU A 66 -2.90 1.97 -6.50
N ILE A 67 -3.01 2.31 -5.23
CA ILE A 67 -2.73 3.65 -4.71
C ILE A 67 -1.53 3.53 -3.77
N ILE A 68 -0.36 3.95 -4.24
CA ILE A 68 0.93 3.64 -3.62
C ILE A 68 1.49 4.89 -2.96
N THR A 69 1.84 4.76 -1.68
CA THR A 69 2.51 5.82 -0.95
C THR A 69 3.85 5.35 -0.38
N PRO A 70 4.96 5.95 -0.83
CA PRO A 70 6.25 5.72 -0.20
C PRO A 70 6.34 6.43 1.15
N SER A 71 7.19 5.91 2.04
CA SER A 71 7.59 6.57 3.27
C SER A 71 8.85 7.40 3.03
N ARG A 72 9.27 8.18 4.05
CA ARG A 72 10.52 8.94 4.00
C ARG A 72 11.74 8.05 3.79
N ARG A 73 11.67 6.79 4.23
CA ARG A 73 12.76 5.82 4.16
C ARG A 73 12.76 5.00 2.87
N THR A 74 11.72 5.13 2.04
CA THR A 74 11.65 4.40 0.77
C THR A 74 12.65 5.01 -0.21
N PRO A 75 13.55 4.22 -0.81
CA PRO A 75 14.46 4.73 -1.82
C PRO A 75 13.71 5.29 -3.03
N LEU A 76 14.13 6.45 -3.53
CA LEU A 76 13.49 7.09 -4.69
C LEU A 76 13.50 6.20 -5.93
N LYS A 77 14.53 5.39 -6.08
CA LYS A 77 14.66 4.42 -7.17
C LYS A 77 13.48 3.45 -7.25
N TRP A 78 12.85 3.15 -6.11
CA TRP A 78 11.70 2.26 -6.04
C TRP A 78 10.52 2.78 -6.84
N LEU A 79 10.29 4.11 -6.85
CA LEU A 79 9.20 4.71 -7.60
C LEU A 79 9.34 4.43 -9.10
N GLU A 80 10.56 4.57 -9.63
CA GLU A 80 10.84 4.26 -11.04
C GLU A 80 10.64 2.77 -11.34
N ILE A 81 11.07 1.90 -10.43
CA ILE A 81 10.92 0.46 -10.59
C ILE A 81 9.45 0.06 -10.63
N PHE A 82 8.63 0.63 -9.75
CA PHE A 82 7.18 0.39 -9.77
C PHE A 82 6.56 0.85 -11.08
N GLU A 83 6.87 2.05 -11.54
CA GLU A 83 6.35 2.56 -12.80
C GLU A 83 6.68 1.65 -13.99
N ARG A 84 7.87 1.06 -14.00
CA ARG A 84 8.29 0.15 -15.08
C ARG A 84 7.65 -1.23 -15.02
N ASN A 85 7.15 -1.66 -13.86
CA ASN A 85 6.74 -3.05 -13.64
C ASN A 85 5.24 -3.20 -13.36
N LEU A 86 4.46 -2.14 -13.41
CA LEU A 86 3.01 -2.18 -13.16
C LEU A 86 2.17 -2.06 -14.44
N ASP A 87 2.72 -2.47 -15.57
CA ASP A 87 2.00 -2.46 -16.84
C ASP A 87 0.68 -3.24 -16.77
N GLY A 88 -0.38 -2.63 -17.28
CA GLY A 88 -1.69 -3.26 -17.33
C GLY A 88 -2.52 -3.14 -16.04
N VAL A 89 -1.98 -2.54 -14.99
CA VAL A 89 -2.71 -2.26 -13.76
C VAL A 89 -2.78 -0.75 -13.56
N PRO A 90 -3.96 -0.16 -13.40
CA PRO A 90 -4.06 1.27 -13.07
C PRO A 90 -3.39 1.54 -11.73
N TYR A 91 -2.57 2.57 -11.66
CA TYR A 91 -1.90 2.93 -10.41
C TYR A 91 -1.69 4.42 -10.28
N TRP A 92 -1.55 4.88 -9.05
CA TRP A 92 -1.09 6.20 -8.68
C TRP A 92 0.00 6.05 -7.63
N ILE A 93 1.09 6.79 -7.79
CA ILE A 93 2.20 6.79 -6.83
C ILE A 93 2.41 8.23 -6.36
N TRP A 94 2.38 8.42 -5.04
CA TRP A 94 2.71 9.71 -4.47
C TRP A 94 4.19 10.02 -4.69
N ASN A 95 4.48 11.15 -5.33
CA ASN A 95 5.83 11.56 -5.68
C ASN A 95 6.56 12.34 -4.58
N GLN A 96 5.94 12.49 -3.40
CA GLN A 96 6.46 13.22 -2.25
C GLN A 96 6.61 14.74 -2.45
N LYS A 97 6.17 15.28 -3.58
CA LYS A 97 6.23 16.71 -3.89
C LYS A 97 5.00 17.48 -3.44
N THR A 98 3.96 16.80 -3.05
CA THR A 98 2.74 17.38 -2.52
C THR A 98 2.63 17.03 -1.04
N LYS A 99 1.62 17.58 -0.35
CA LYS A 99 1.35 17.21 1.03
C LYS A 99 1.05 15.71 1.13
N ASN A 100 1.48 15.09 2.21
CA ASN A 100 1.38 13.65 2.41
C ASN A 100 -0.09 13.19 2.38
N PRO A 101 -0.50 12.34 1.43
CA PRO A 101 -1.88 11.88 1.30
C PRO A 101 -2.25 10.78 2.29
N TYR A 102 -1.33 10.35 3.13
CA TYR A 102 -1.46 9.14 3.94
C TYR A 102 -2.76 9.04 4.76
N PRO A 103 -3.17 10.05 5.57
CA PRO A 103 -4.39 9.93 6.37
C PRO A 103 -5.64 9.74 5.52
N ASN A 104 -5.73 10.45 4.42
CA ASN A 104 -6.88 10.37 3.54
C ASN A 104 -6.84 9.12 2.67
N LEU A 105 -5.64 8.66 2.28
CA LEU A 105 -5.48 7.41 1.55
C LEU A 105 -6.08 6.25 2.33
N LEU A 106 -5.78 6.16 3.63
CA LEU A 106 -6.35 5.11 4.48
C LEU A 106 -7.88 5.10 4.47
N LYS A 107 -8.50 6.27 4.39
CA LYS A 107 -9.96 6.39 4.33
C LYS A 107 -10.53 6.08 2.94
N GLY A 108 -9.79 6.41 1.90
CA GLY A 108 -10.29 6.36 0.52
C GLY A 108 -10.08 5.05 -0.21
N VAL A 109 -9.31 4.12 0.34
CA VAL A 109 -9.06 2.81 -0.29
C VAL A 109 -9.95 1.73 0.30
N ASP A 110 -10.10 0.62 -0.42
CA ASP A 110 -10.97 -0.49 -0.03
C ASP A 110 -10.20 -1.62 0.67
N ALA A 111 -8.91 -1.74 0.40
CA ALA A 111 -8.00 -2.69 1.05
C ALA A 111 -6.62 -2.06 1.17
N ILE A 112 -5.80 -2.56 2.07
CA ILE A 112 -4.49 -1.97 2.38
C ILE A 112 -3.44 -3.06 2.41
N ILE A 113 -2.35 -2.87 1.66
CA ILE A 113 -1.15 -3.69 1.71
C ILE A 113 -0.07 -2.87 2.41
N VAL A 114 0.53 -3.42 3.46
CA VAL A 114 1.56 -2.75 4.27
C VAL A 114 2.82 -3.58 4.28
N CYS A 115 3.97 -2.96 4.07
CA CYS A 115 5.26 -3.63 4.25
C CYS A 115 5.48 -3.97 5.73
N GLU A 116 5.96 -5.18 6.00
CA GLU A 116 6.08 -5.73 7.37
C GLU A 116 7.03 -4.94 8.29
N ASP A 117 7.98 -4.20 7.73
CA ASP A 117 8.91 -3.39 8.51
C ASP A 117 8.27 -2.09 9.05
N SER A 118 7.06 -1.78 8.66
CA SER A 118 6.35 -0.56 9.04
C SER A 118 5.25 -0.83 10.06
N ILE A 119 5.66 -1.10 11.31
CA ILE A 119 4.75 -1.48 12.40
C ILE A 119 3.70 -0.40 12.68
N SER A 120 4.10 0.87 12.68
CA SER A 120 3.17 1.98 12.91
C SER A 120 2.07 2.03 11.85
N MET A 121 2.45 1.92 10.58
CA MET A 121 1.49 1.93 9.48
C MET A 121 0.58 0.69 9.51
N ALA A 122 1.14 -0.48 9.88
CA ALA A 122 0.34 -1.70 10.03
C ALA A 122 -0.72 -1.53 11.13
N SER A 123 -0.34 -0.99 12.27
CA SER A 123 -1.26 -0.71 13.38
C SER A 123 -2.34 0.28 12.98
N GLU A 124 -1.97 1.36 12.31
CA GLU A 124 -2.91 2.39 11.85
C GLU A 124 -3.87 1.84 10.79
N ALA A 125 -3.37 1.00 9.88
CA ALA A 125 -4.21 0.36 8.87
C ALA A 125 -5.26 -0.56 9.50
N CYS A 126 -4.89 -1.32 10.52
CA CYS A 126 -5.79 -2.27 11.17
C CYS A 126 -6.98 -1.61 11.87
N VAL A 127 -6.87 -0.35 12.32
CA VAL A 127 -8.02 0.35 12.94
C VAL A 127 -9.02 0.88 11.92
N MET A 128 -8.71 0.83 10.62
CA MET A 128 -9.61 1.33 9.59
C MET A 128 -10.79 0.40 9.27
N GLY A 129 -10.77 -0.84 9.78
CA GLY A 129 -11.83 -1.82 9.53
C GLY A 129 -11.86 -2.37 8.10
N LYS A 130 -10.77 -2.25 7.37
CA LYS A 130 -10.62 -2.73 5.99
C LYS A 130 -9.71 -3.95 5.96
N PRO A 131 -9.75 -4.78 4.91
CA PRO A 131 -8.78 -5.86 4.73
C PRO A 131 -7.35 -5.31 4.72
N VAL A 132 -6.48 -5.89 5.54
CA VAL A 132 -5.07 -5.51 5.63
C VAL A 132 -4.21 -6.74 5.33
N LEU A 133 -3.31 -6.58 4.36
CA LEU A 133 -2.35 -7.61 3.97
C LEU A 133 -0.95 -7.13 4.31
N ILE A 134 -0.16 -7.97 4.97
CA ILE A 134 1.21 -7.65 5.37
C ILE A 134 2.18 -8.26 4.36
N TYR A 135 2.90 -7.39 3.64
CA TYR A 135 3.85 -7.81 2.63
C TYR A 135 5.21 -8.13 3.26
N PRO A 136 5.74 -9.34 3.07
CA PRO A 136 7.01 -9.75 3.67
C PRO A 136 8.20 -9.09 2.94
N THR A 137 8.94 -8.25 3.64
CA THR A 137 10.16 -7.61 3.10
C THR A 137 11.43 -8.32 3.53
N GLY A 138 11.34 -9.20 4.53
CA GLY A 138 12.51 -9.82 5.14
C GLY A 138 13.26 -8.90 6.09
N ILE A 139 12.77 -7.68 6.31
CA ILE A 139 13.41 -6.65 7.14
C ILE A 139 12.56 -6.44 8.39
N THR A 140 12.56 -7.41 9.29
CA THR A 140 11.69 -7.34 10.48
C THR A 140 12.40 -7.96 11.67
N LYS A 141 12.38 -7.25 12.81
CA LYS A 141 12.90 -7.78 14.06
C LYS A 141 12.06 -8.96 14.56
N LEU A 142 12.71 -9.90 15.22
CA LEU A 142 12.05 -11.07 15.78
C LEU A 142 10.85 -10.70 16.72
N LYS A 143 10.99 -9.64 17.50
CA LYS A 143 9.92 -9.17 18.39
C LYS A 143 8.66 -8.76 17.63
N PHE A 144 8.81 -8.26 16.39
CA PHE A 144 7.68 -7.85 15.57
C PHE A 144 6.97 -9.05 14.92
N LYS A 145 7.63 -10.18 14.80
CA LYS A 145 6.99 -11.41 14.32
C LYS A 145 5.83 -11.82 15.23
N ARG A 146 6.01 -11.68 16.53
CA ARG A 146 4.91 -11.95 17.50
C ARG A 146 3.75 -10.99 17.33
N PHE A 147 4.06 -9.71 17.11
CA PHE A 147 3.03 -8.71 16.84
C PHE A 147 2.18 -9.11 15.62
N TYR A 148 2.82 -9.48 14.51
CA TYR A 148 2.08 -9.92 13.32
C TYR A 148 1.34 -11.22 13.53
N GLN A 149 1.91 -12.18 14.22
CA GLN A 149 1.22 -13.43 14.57
C GLN A 149 -0.07 -13.17 15.33
N GLN A 150 -0.06 -12.21 16.25
CA GLN A 150 -1.26 -11.82 16.99
C GLN A 150 -2.29 -11.14 16.08
N LEU A 151 -1.86 -10.26 15.18
CA LEU A 151 -2.75 -9.64 14.22
C LEU A 151 -3.43 -10.68 13.33
N PHE A 152 -2.68 -11.67 12.88
CA PHE A 152 -3.21 -12.75 12.04
C PHE A 152 -4.17 -13.66 12.84
N ALA A 153 -3.78 -14.05 14.05
CA ALA A 153 -4.62 -14.88 14.91
C ALA A 153 -5.96 -14.21 15.26
N ARG A 154 -5.95 -12.90 15.45
CA ARG A 154 -7.15 -12.10 15.73
C ARG A 154 -7.91 -11.66 14.49
N LYS A 155 -7.43 -12.02 13.31
CA LYS A 155 -8.02 -11.66 12.00
C LYS A 155 -8.08 -10.14 11.76
N HIS A 156 -7.16 -9.38 12.34
CA HIS A 156 -7.02 -7.95 12.06
C HIS A 156 -6.23 -7.70 10.77
N ALA A 157 -5.39 -8.66 10.38
CA ALA A 157 -4.63 -8.65 9.14
C ALA A 157 -4.42 -10.08 8.68
N GLN A 158 -3.93 -10.24 7.45
CA GLN A 158 -3.49 -11.53 6.93
C GLN A 158 -2.15 -11.36 6.20
N PRO A 159 -1.34 -12.43 6.09
CA PRO A 159 -0.13 -12.36 5.27
C PRO A 159 -0.49 -12.09 3.81
N PHE A 160 0.33 -11.28 3.14
CA PHE A 160 0.18 -11.11 1.70
C PHE A 160 0.50 -12.42 0.99
N GLU A 161 -0.44 -12.89 0.20
CA GLU A 161 -0.30 -14.02 -0.70
C GLU A 161 -0.99 -13.66 -2.01
N ILE A 162 -0.41 -14.09 -3.15
CA ILE A 162 -0.94 -13.73 -4.47
C ILE A 162 -2.40 -14.15 -4.63
N LYS A 163 -2.79 -15.27 -4.00
CA LYS A 163 -4.17 -15.77 -4.02
C LYS A 163 -4.89 -15.59 -2.69
N ALA A 164 -4.59 -14.49 -1.98
CA ALA A 164 -5.30 -14.18 -0.74
C ALA A 164 -6.80 -14.10 -0.98
N ASN A 165 -7.58 -14.74 -0.11
CA ASN A 165 -9.03 -14.72 -0.24
C ASN A 165 -9.60 -13.43 0.35
N LEU A 166 -10.02 -12.52 -0.51
CA LEU A 166 -10.64 -11.26 -0.15
C LEU A 166 -12.16 -11.24 -0.34
N ASN A 167 -12.73 -12.32 -0.88
CA ASN A 167 -14.14 -12.34 -1.31
C ASN A 167 -15.14 -12.03 -0.21
N ASN A 168 -14.81 -12.37 1.04
CA ASN A 168 -15.69 -12.13 2.19
C ASN A 168 -15.38 -10.83 2.94
N GLN A 169 -14.32 -10.13 2.54
CA GLN A 169 -13.81 -8.96 3.27
C GLN A 169 -13.96 -7.66 2.48
N LEU A 170 -13.95 -7.74 1.16
CA LEU A 170 -14.26 -6.59 0.31
C LEU A 170 -15.77 -6.45 0.26
N VAL A 171 -16.31 -5.75 1.22
CA VAL A 171 -17.66 -5.23 1.07
C VAL A 171 -17.56 -4.13 0.02
N LEU A 172 -17.93 -4.47 -1.19
CA LEU A 172 -18.05 -3.51 -2.29
C LEU A 172 -19.21 -2.58 -1.94
N ASN A 173 -18.87 -1.43 -1.42
CA ASN A 173 -19.81 -0.34 -1.26
C ASN A 173 -20.06 0.33 -2.61
#